data_ede0c3c5b7ba3f405d4e151de8580160
#
_entry.id   ede0c3c5b7ba3f405d4e151de8580160
#
_cell.length_a   1.000
_cell.length_b   1.000
_cell.length_c   1.000
_cell.angle_alpha   90.00
_cell.angle_beta   90.00
_cell.angle_gamma   90.00
#
_symmetry.space_group_name_H-M   'P 1'
#
loop_
_entity.id
_entity.type
_entity.pdbx_description
1 polymer ?
#
loop_
_entity_poly.entity_id
_entity_poly.type
_entity_poly.pdbx_seq_one_letter_code
_entity_poly.pdbx_strand_id
1 'polypeptide(L)'
;MASTYPIVNRPEKGTVLYPYRRIQRPHTGRLEAYFIQYIRKVMPEQVQILQDVCINVSESLPPYYPDITLLVNGRPDIRIDVEIDEPYTIDRKPIHYLSCGDQYRDCLLNRHGWTVVRFAVTQIQGAPLECAEYLINLINPDTQITPIIIPAIPRWSRSEAIKIAARGEQYPEEVPSPTRLLSFSEEEKRCKPFVKPLPRTEDMTEKMSTFTDAGVYPQDQFIDFEPEEHIYTYAGQERFLPVSSLIAYFFEEFNALAAAERKYARYHVPVEESLEQWDRIGRIASEVGTFVHLQTENYFQRGFFENTCSFTYNGKTEEISVEREKQHFLHFVEDYRIRPYRQEWPVYDKALNIAGTIDLICRESDGEFTIYDWKRSGKVVNTQGAPIVEGFGGKRGFNGINLPDTSFYHYCIQQNLYRYMLETHYGIRVKAMNLVVLCPDYSTYYVASVPKMDDVIQQIISVCQEKDLGHRLLSC
;
A
#
# COMPACT_ATOMS: atom_id res chain seq x y z
N MET A 1 -2.45 -12.59 -12.41
CA MET A 1 -1.81 -13.89 -12.71
C MET A 1 -1.15 -14.37 -11.43
N ALA A 2 -1.21 -15.66 -11.12
CA ALA A 2 -0.49 -16.18 -9.96
C ALA A 2 1.01 -15.95 -10.16
N SER A 3 1.69 -15.41 -9.18
CA SER A 3 3.14 -15.25 -9.18
C SER A 3 3.79 -16.63 -9.09
N THR A 4 4.74 -16.91 -9.94
CA THR A 4 5.48 -18.19 -9.97
C THR A 4 6.95 -17.95 -9.68
N TYR A 5 7.59 -18.88 -8.98
CA TYR A 5 9.04 -18.90 -8.80
C TYR A 5 9.75 -19.38 -10.08
N PRO A 6 10.99 -18.91 -10.39
CA PRO A 6 11.71 -17.90 -9.63
C PRO A 6 11.10 -16.50 -9.81
N ILE A 7 11.11 -15.72 -8.72
CA ILE A 7 10.66 -14.32 -8.75
C ILE A 7 11.91 -13.44 -8.86
N VAL A 8 11.92 -12.52 -9.84
CA VAL A 8 13.04 -11.59 -10.04
C VAL A 8 12.52 -10.16 -10.03
N ASN A 9 12.97 -9.40 -9.05
CA ASN A 9 12.72 -7.97 -8.92
C ASN A 9 14.04 -7.22 -9.14
N ARG A 10 14.11 -6.32 -10.13
CA ARG A 10 15.33 -5.59 -10.48
C ARG A 10 15.18 -4.10 -10.17
N PRO A 11 16.26 -3.46 -9.71
CA PRO A 11 16.30 -2.01 -9.61
C PRO A 11 16.20 -1.37 -10.99
N GLU A 12 15.72 -0.16 -11.04
CA GLU A 12 15.71 0.63 -12.27
C GLU A 12 17.13 1.00 -12.66
N LYS A 13 17.35 1.16 -13.97
CA LYS A 13 18.65 1.57 -14.49
C LYS A 13 19.01 2.96 -13.97
N GLY A 14 20.13 3.04 -13.25
CA GLY A 14 20.61 4.29 -12.66
C GLY A 14 20.15 4.53 -11.22
N THR A 15 19.55 3.54 -10.55
CA THR A 15 19.24 3.61 -9.11
C THR A 15 20.52 3.86 -8.31
N VAL A 16 20.45 4.75 -7.28
CA VAL A 16 21.57 4.98 -6.35
C VAL A 16 21.87 3.71 -5.58
N LEU A 17 23.15 3.40 -5.55
CA LEU A 17 23.64 2.25 -4.81
C LEU A 17 23.90 2.64 -3.37
N TYR A 18 23.04 2.22 -2.46
CA TYR A 18 23.23 2.44 -1.04
C TYR A 18 24.28 1.48 -0.47
N PRO A 19 25.04 1.90 0.57
CA PRO A 19 26.05 1.06 1.19
C PRO A 19 25.44 -0.14 1.91
N TYR A 20 26.16 -1.25 1.93
CA TYR A 20 25.90 -2.41 2.77
C TYR A 20 27.03 -2.58 3.78
N ARG A 21 26.80 -3.38 4.82
CA ARG A 21 27.79 -3.74 5.83
C ARG A 21 28.11 -5.22 5.76
N ARG A 22 29.33 -5.60 6.19
CA ARG A 22 29.73 -6.99 6.39
C ARG A 22 29.65 -7.27 7.87
N ILE A 23 28.81 -8.22 8.27
CA ILE A 23 28.67 -8.65 9.66
C ILE A 23 28.52 -10.16 9.71
N GLN A 24 29.11 -10.77 10.73
CA GLN A 24 28.99 -12.21 10.91
C GLN A 24 27.53 -12.54 11.26
N ARG A 25 26.91 -13.37 10.44
CA ARG A 25 25.54 -13.84 10.66
C ARG A 25 25.51 -14.91 11.74
N PRO A 26 24.59 -14.88 12.70
CA PRO A 26 24.56 -15.90 13.77
C PRO A 26 24.15 -17.29 13.29
N HIS A 27 23.41 -17.40 12.18
CA HIS A 27 22.97 -18.67 11.59
C HIS A 27 22.93 -18.60 10.06
N THR A 28 23.44 -19.64 9.39
CA THR A 28 23.24 -19.93 7.97
C THR A 28 22.36 -21.16 7.85
N GLY A 29 21.35 -21.10 6.97
CA GLY A 29 20.50 -22.24 6.67
C GLY A 29 21.28 -23.39 6.00
N ARG A 30 20.85 -24.63 6.19
CA ARG A 30 21.49 -25.79 5.54
C ARG A 30 21.35 -25.72 4.01
N LEU A 31 20.20 -25.26 3.53
CA LEU A 31 19.94 -25.11 2.10
C LEU A 31 20.74 -23.99 1.46
N GLU A 32 21.00 -22.89 2.17
CA GLU A 32 21.91 -21.83 1.71
C GLU A 32 23.32 -22.41 1.45
N ALA A 33 23.88 -23.12 2.43
CA ALA A 33 25.20 -23.74 2.31
C ALA A 33 25.26 -24.78 1.18
N TYR A 34 24.17 -25.52 0.97
CA TYR A 34 24.04 -26.46 -0.12
C TYR A 34 23.99 -25.73 -1.46
N PHE A 35 23.13 -24.74 -1.63
CA PHE A 35 22.96 -24.01 -2.89
C PHE A 35 24.24 -23.27 -3.29
N ILE A 36 24.96 -22.71 -2.35
CA ILE A 36 26.26 -22.05 -2.57
C ILE A 36 27.27 -22.97 -3.26
N GLN A 37 27.27 -24.28 -2.98
CA GLN A 37 28.18 -25.22 -3.66
C GLN A 37 27.91 -25.28 -5.17
N TYR A 38 26.65 -25.18 -5.59
CA TYR A 38 26.28 -25.12 -7.01
C TYR A 38 26.58 -23.76 -7.62
N ILE A 39 26.26 -22.68 -6.91
CA ILE A 39 26.62 -21.32 -7.35
C ILE A 39 28.12 -21.21 -7.59
N ARG A 40 28.97 -21.72 -6.67
CA ARG A 40 30.43 -21.71 -6.82
C ARG A 40 30.94 -22.51 -8.02
N LYS A 41 30.24 -23.55 -8.46
CA LYS A 41 30.62 -24.36 -9.61
C LYS A 41 30.42 -23.62 -10.93
N VAL A 42 29.47 -22.74 -11.01
CA VAL A 42 29.04 -22.11 -12.26
C VAL A 42 29.40 -20.62 -12.35
N MET A 43 29.61 -19.95 -11.21
CA MET A 43 29.91 -18.51 -11.21
C MET A 43 31.37 -18.23 -11.66
N PRO A 44 31.56 -17.18 -12.48
CA PRO A 44 32.90 -16.68 -12.82
C PRO A 44 33.62 -16.16 -11.57
N GLU A 45 34.99 -16.18 -11.62
CA GLU A 45 35.84 -15.72 -10.52
C GLU A 45 35.58 -14.24 -10.10
N GLN A 46 35.03 -13.43 -11.01
CA GLN A 46 34.68 -12.04 -10.73
C GLN A 46 33.48 -11.88 -9.81
N VAL A 47 32.70 -12.95 -9.57
CA VAL A 47 31.51 -12.90 -8.72
C VAL A 47 31.88 -13.30 -7.29
N GLN A 48 31.67 -12.37 -6.36
CA GLN A 48 31.79 -12.65 -4.94
C GLN A 48 30.49 -13.24 -4.44
N ILE A 49 30.57 -14.35 -3.71
CA ILE A 49 29.44 -15.05 -3.10
C ILE A 49 29.54 -14.86 -1.58
N LEU A 50 28.62 -14.13 -1.00
CA LEU A 50 28.69 -13.68 0.39
C LEU A 50 27.42 -14.10 1.16
N GLN A 51 27.58 -14.36 2.48
CA GLN A 51 26.50 -14.68 3.42
C GLN A 51 26.50 -13.74 4.64
N ASP A 52 27.41 -12.81 4.69
CA ASP A 52 27.66 -11.91 5.82
C ASP A 52 27.28 -10.46 5.46
N VAL A 53 26.35 -10.28 4.54
CA VAL A 53 25.86 -8.96 4.12
C VAL A 53 24.67 -8.53 4.99
N CYS A 54 24.69 -7.26 5.37
CA CYS A 54 23.64 -6.59 6.08
C CYS A 54 23.29 -5.29 5.35
N ILE A 55 22.02 -5.11 5.01
CA ILE A 55 21.52 -3.98 4.24
C ILE A 55 20.60 -3.15 5.12
N ASN A 56 21.00 -1.92 5.43
CA ASN A 56 20.17 -0.96 6.14
C ASN A 56 19.43 -0.10 5.10
N VAL A 57 18.13 -0.26 4.99
CA VAL A 57 17.30 0.55 4.09
C VAL A 57 16.72 1.79 4.78
N SER A 58 16.72 1.82 6.11
CA SER A 58 16.28 2.94 6.93
C SER A 58 16.81 2.80 8.36
N GLU A 59 16.97 3.91 9.07
CA GLU A 59 17.35 3.90 10.50
C GLU A 59 16.21 3.35 11.40
N SER A 60 14.98 3.43 10.94
CA SER A 60 13.77 2.98 11.66
C SER A 60 13.39 1.53 11.41
N LEU A 61 14.01 0.85 10.44
CA LEU A 61 13.74 -0.55 10.13
C LEU A 61 14.89 -1.45 10.58
N PRO A 62 14.58 -2.69 11.02
CA PRO A 62 15.62 -3.67 11.24
C PRO A 62 16.38 -3.93 9.94
N PRO A 63 17.70 -4.16 10.01
CA PRO A 63 18.49 -4.44 8.83
C PRO A 63 18.05 -5.75 8.16
N TYR A 64 18.15 -5.80 6.83
CA TYR A 64 17.91 -7.01 6.04
C TYR A 64 19.19 -7.83 5.90
N TYR A 65 19.02 -9.14 5.93
CA TYR A 65 20.11 -10.11 5.79
C TYR A 65 19.76 -11.04 4.63
N PRO A 66 20.32 -10.83 3.44
CA PRO A 66 20.18 -11.74 2.31
C PRO A 66 20.60 -13.16 2.66
N ASP A 67 19.91 -14.17 2.16
CA ASP A 67 20.35 -15.56 2.33
C ASP A 67 21.69 -15.78 1.63
N ILE A 68 21.80 -15.30 0.39
CA ILE A 68 23.05 -15.32 -0.38
C ILE A 68 23.15 -13.99 -1.15
N THR A 69 24.31 -13.36 -1.09
CA THR A 69 24.58 -12.14 -1.85
C THR A 69 25.59 -12.40 -2.96
N LEU A 70 25.29 -11.94 -4.18
CA LEU A 70 26.22 -11.95 -5.29
C LEU A 70 26.62 -10.52 -5.67
N LEU A 71 27.93 -10.27 -5.72
CA LEU A 71 28.51 -8.99 -6.15
C LEU A 71 29.50 -9.25 -7.27
N VAL A 72 29.53 -8.36 -8.27
CA VAL A 72 30.43 -8.51 -9.41
C VAL A 72 31.58 -7.51 -9.33
N ASN A 73 32.80 -7.97 -9.28
CA ASN A 73 34.00 -7.13 -9.27
C ASN A 73 34.04 -6.25 -10.53
N GLY A 74 34.25 -4.96 -10.37
CA GLY A 74 34.26 -4.01 -11.48
C GLY A 74 32.85 -3.59 -11.99
N ARG A 75 31.77 -4.17 -11.45
CA ARG A 75 30.37 -3.85 -11.79
C ARG A 75 29.57 -3.59 -10.51
N PRO A 76 29.77 -2.46 -9.84
CA PRO A 76 29.10 -2.15 -8.58
C PRO A 76 27.58 -2.00 -8.74
N ASP A 77 27.11 -1.82 -9.96
CA ASP A 77 25.71 -1.78 -10.38
C ASP A 77 25.02 -3.16 -10.33
N ILE A 78 25.79 -4.25 -10.28
CA ILE A 78 25.25 -5.61 -10.18
C ILE A 78 25.39 -6.10 -8.74
N ARG A 79 24.26 -6.07 -8.01
CA ARG A 79 24.11 -6.56 -6.64
C ARG A 79 22.87 -7.43 -6.58
N ILE A 80 23.04 -8.68 -6.22
CA ILE A 80 21.93 -9.63 -6.21
C ILE A 80 21.75 -10.17 -4.79
N ASP A 81 20.55 -10.00 -4.27
CA ASP A 81 20.01 -10.63 -3.08
C ASP A 81 19.29 -11.91 -3.52
N VAL A 82 19.79 -13.06 -3.15
CA VAL A 82 19.20 -14.36 -3.48
C VAL A 82 18.55 -14.92 -2.22
N GLU A 83 17.24 -15.13 -2.29
CA GLU A 83 16.39 -15.64 -1.21
C GLU A 83 15.90 -17.05 -1.54
N ILE A 84 15.87 -17.91 -0.52
CA ILE A 84 15.31 -19.27 -0.62
C ILE A 84 14.03 -19.29 0.19
N ASP A 85 12.89 -19.19 -0.50
CA ASP A 85 11.59 -19.09 0.14
C ASP A 85 11.09 -20.47 0.60
N GLU A 86 10.77 -20.56 1.88
CA GLU A 86 10.16 -21.70 2.53
C GLU A 86 8.71 -21.35 2.92
N PRO A 87 7.74 -22.29 2.86
CA PRO A 87 6.35 -21.98 3.18
C PRO A 87 6.10 -21.74 4.68
N TYR A 88 7.06 -22.07 5.56
CA TYR A 88 6.94 -21.87 7.01
C TYR A 88 8.30 -21.75 7.68
N THR A 89 8.33 -21.08 8.83
CA THR A 89 9.51 -20.92 9.69
C THR A 89 9.78 -22.20 10.50
N ILE A 90 10.94 -22.24 11.16
CA ILE A 90 11.31 -23.33 12.10
C ILE A 90 10.24 -23.56 13.20
N ASP A 91 9.53 -22.48 13.61
CA ASP A 91 8.41 -22.54 14.54
C ASP A 91 7.07 -22.91 13.89
N ARG A 92 7.10 -23.38 12.64
CA ARG A 92 5.92 -23.75 11.84
C ARG A 92 4.93 -22.60 11.60
N LYS A 93 5.37 -21.37 11.60
CA LYS A 93 4.55 -20.21 11.21
C LYS A 93 4.59 -20.06 9.70
N PRO A 94 3.46 -19.89 9.01
CA PRO A 94 3.43 -19.70 7.57
C PRO A 94 4.17 -18.40 7.20
N ILE A 95 5.01 -18.47 6.16
CA ILE A 95 5.81 -17.36 5.63
C ILE A 95 5.89 -17.47 4.10
N HIS A 96 6.35 -16.45 3.41
CA HIS A 96 6.58 -16.40 1.95
C HIS A 96 5.38 -16.82 1.08
N TYR A 97 4.16 -16.57 1.55
CA TYR A 97 2.95 -16.78 0.76
C TYR A 97 2.52 -15.52 -0.01
N LEU A 98 1.62 -15.67 -0.97
CA LEU A 98 1.21 -14.61 -1.93
C LEU A 98 0.87 -13.23 -1.34
N SER A 99 0.49 -13.15 -0.09
CA SER A 99 0.09 -11.92 0.59
C SER A 99 0.97 -11.59 1.81
N CYS A 100 2.20 -12.10 1.87
CA CYS A 100 3.16 -11.73 2.92
C CYS A 100 3.97 -10.48 2.52
N GLY A 101 4.69 -9.91 3.48
CA GLY A 101 5.45 -8.65 3.32
C GLY A 101 6.68 -8.70 2.40
N ASP A 102 6.94 -9.82 1.68
CA ASP A 102 8.12 -9.98 0.82
C ASP A 102 8.20 -8.94 -0.29
N GLN A 103 7.06 -8.63 -0.93
CA GLN A 103 7.02 -7.65 -2.02
C GLN A 103 7.45 -6.25 -1.56
N TYR A 104 7.07 -5.89 -0.33
CA TYR A 104 7.50 -4.63 0.28
C TYR A 104 9.02 -4.61 0.52
N ARG A 105 9.56 -5.70 1.09
CA ARG A 105 11.01 -5.87 1.27
C ARG A 105 11.75 -5.76 -0.06
N ASP A 106 11.29 -6.48 -1.08
CA ASP A 106 11.89 -6.49 -2.41
C ASP A 106 11.88 -5.09 -3.04
N CYS A 107 10.77 -4.36 -2.91
CA CYS A 107 10.66 -2.99 -3.39
C CYS A 107 11.67 -2.05 -2.71
N LEU A 108 11.84 -2.15 -1.39
CA LEU A 108 12.84 -1.37 -0.65
C LEU A 108 14.26 -1.69 -1.12
N LEU A 109 14.58 -2.96 -1.25
CA LEU A 109 15.90 -3.40 -1.71
C LEU A 109 16.18 -2.93 -3.14
N ASN A 110 15.18 -2.99 -4.03
CA ASN A 110 15.32 -2.45 -5.39
C ASN A 110 15.62 -0.94 -5.39
N ARG A 111 14.93 -0.16 -4.55
CA ARG A 111 15.21 1.29 -4.39
C ARG A 111 16.63 1.57 -3.90
N HIS A 112 17.27 0.60 -3.27
CA HIS A 112 18.65 0.67 -2.79
C HIS A 112 19.66 0.06 -3.75
N GLY A 113 19.22 -0.29 -4.98
CA GLY A 113 20.09 -0.81 -6.04
C GLY A 113 20.30 -2.31 -6.00
N TRP A 114 19.48 -3.07 -5.30
CA TRP A 114 19.58 -4.52 -5.23
C TRP A 114 18.61 -5.20 -6.19
N THR A 115 19.07 -6.17 -6.92
CA THR A 115 18.22 -7.16 -7.61
C THR A 115 17.85 -8.24 -6.61
N VAL A 116 16.57 -8.50 -6.38
CA VAL A 116 16.11 -9.58 -5.52
C VAL A 116 15.67 -10.76 -6.38
N VAL A 117 16.19 -11.94 -6.06
CA VAL A 117 15.85 -13.20 -6.75
C VAL A 117 15.37 -14.19 -5.70
N ARG A 118 14.13 -14.65 -5.85
CA ARG A 118 13.53 -15.63 -4.94
C ARG A 118 13.34 -16.94 -5.63
N PHE A 119 13.82 -18.01 -5.02
CA PHE A 119 13.55 -19.38 -5.42
C PHE A 119 12.70 -20.07 -4.36
N ALA A 120 11.75 -20.90 -4.80
CA ALA A 120 11.12 -21.81 -3.87
C ALA A 120 12.12 -22.85 -3.38
N VAL A 121 12.06 -23.22 -2.11
CA VAL A 121 12.91 -24.29 -1.52
C VAL A 121 12.92 -25.55 -2.38
N THR A 122 11.77 -25.93 -2.93
CA THR A 122 11.63 -27.12 -3.79
C THR A 122 12.37 -26.98 -5.14
N GLN A 123 12.57 -25.77 -5.65
CA GLN A 123 13.41 -25.54 -6.84
C GLN A 123 14.89 -25.79 -6.53
N ILE A 124 15.36 -25.30 -5.39
CA ILE A 124 16.75 -25.51 -4.95
C ILE A 124 17.01 -26.99 -4.64
N GLN A 125 16.02 -27.71 -4.12
CA GLN A 125 16.15 -29.14 -3.87
C GLN A 125 16.13 -29.98 -5.16
N GLY A 126 15.27 -29.61 -6.13
CA GLY A 126 15.04 -30.39 -7.34
C GLY A 126 15.96 -30.03 -8.51
N ALA A 127 16.38 -28.78 -8.63
CA ALA A 127 17.12 -28.24 -9.77
C ALA A 127 18.18 -27.20 -9.35
N PRO A 128 19.09 -27.51 -8.40
CA PRO A 128 20.03 -26.53 -7.85
C PRO A 128 21.05 -26.00 -8.88
N LEU A 129 21.46 -26.83 -9.83
CA LEU A 129 22.40 -26.42 -10.87
C LEU A 129 21.73 -25.42 -11.82
N GLU A 130 20.54 -25.73 -12.28
CA GLU A 130 19.73 -24.88 -13.16
C GLU A 130 19.40 -23.54 -12.49
N CYS A 131 19.08 -23.55 -11.20
CA CYS A 131 18.89 -22.32 -10.42
C CYS A 131 20.19 -21.48 -10.35
N ALA A 132 21.34 -22.11 -10.16
CA ALA A 132 22.63 -21.43 -10.14
C ALA A 132 22.99 -20.85 -11.52
N GLU A 133 22.78 -21.60 -12.59
CA GLU A 133 22.99 -21.13 -13.97
C GLU A 133 22.02 -20.00 -14.37
N TYR A 134 20.81 -20.01 -13.86
CA TYR A 134 19.85 -18.92 -14.02
C TYR A 134 20.39 -17.59 -13.47
N LEU A 135 21.10 -17.63 -12.34
CA LEU A 135 21.74 -16.44 -11.76
C LEU A 135 22.85 -15.87 -12.68
N ILE A 136 23.56 -16.72 -13.43
CA ILE A 136 24.56 -16.24 -14.41
C ILE A 136 23.90 -15.41 -15.51
N ASN A 137 22.75 -15.85 -16.02
CA ASN A 137 22.00 -15.12 -17.04
C ASN A 137 21.51 -13.75 -16.53
N LEU A 138 21.31 -13.60 -15.23
CA LEU A 138 20.96 -12.30 -14.63
C LEU A 138 22.18 -11.36 -14.55
N ILE A 139 23.37 -11.91 -14.35
CA ILE A 139 24.63 -11.16 -14.28
C ILE A 139 25.10 -10.74 -15.68
N ASN A 140 24.96 -11.61 -16.66
CA ASN A 140 25.40 -11.42 -18.03
C ASN A 140 24.25 -11.57 -19.04
N PRO A 141 23.33 -10.61 -19.11
CA PRO A 141 22.17 -10.73 -19.99
C PRO A 141 22.51 -10.77 -21.50
N ASP A 142 23.70 -10.32 -21.88
CA ASP A 142 24.15 -10.27 -23.27
C ASP A 142 24.83 -11.56 -23.74
N THR A 143 25.16 -12.44 -22.81
CA THR A 143 25.70 -13.78 -23.20
C THR A 143 24.51 -14.70 -23.49
N GLN A 144 24.45 -15.19 -24.74
CA GLN A 144 23.52 -16.25 -25.13
C GLN A 144 23.91 -17.58 -24.48
N ILE A 145 23.74 -17.67 -23.17
CA ILE A 145 23.82 -18.96 -22.48
C ILE A 145 22.59 -19.76 -22.87
N THR A 146 22.73 -21.05 -23.07
CA THR A 146 21.64 -21.96 -23.39
C THR A 146 20.43 -21.70 -22.48
N PRO A 147 19.21 -21.64 -23.00
CA PRO A 147 18.03 -21.42 -22.16
C PRO A 147 17.95 -22.45 -21.04
N ILE A 148 17.82 -21.97 -19.81
CA ILE A 148 17.78 -22.80 -18.62
C ILE A 148 16.32 -22.93 -18.19
N ILE A 149 15.83 -24.17 -18.10
CA ILE A 149 14.48 -24.42 -17.60
C ILE A 149 14.54 -24.77 -16.12
N ILE A 150 13.95 -23.90 -15.33
CA ILE A 150 13.68 -24.17 -13.92
C ILE A 150 12.20 -24.52 -13.80
N PRO A 151 11.82 -25.58 -13.05
CA PRO A 151 10.43 -25.89 -12.82
C PRO A 151 9.68 -24.68 -12.27
N ALA A 152 8.62 -24.24 -12.95
CA ALA A 152 7.79 -23.13 -12.50
C ALA A 152 6.94 -23.61 -11.31
N ILE A 153 7.14 -23.03 -10.14
CA ILE A 153 6.41 -23.35 -8.92
C ILE A 153 5.52 -22.18 -8.56
N PRO A 154 4.19 -22.35 -8.49
CA PRO A 154 3.29 -21.31 -8.03
C PRO A 154 3.64 -20.91 -6.60
N ARG A 155 3.58 -19.61 -6.31
CA ARG A 155 3.71 -19.11 -4.95
C ARG A 155 2.54 -19.61 -4.10
N TRP A 156 2.83 -20.07 -2.90
CA TRP A 156 1.82 -20.61 -1.99
C TRP A 156 0.78 -19.56 -1.62
N SER A 157 -0.47 -19.96 -1.55
CA SER A 157 -1.49 -19.21 -0.82
C SER A 157 -1.23 -19.35 0.71
N ARG A 158 -1.76 -18.43 1.49
CA ARG A 158 -1.64 -18.53 2.96
C ARG A 158 -2.23 -19.85 3.49
N SER A 159 -3.34 -20.31 2.91
CA SER A 159 -3.97 -21.57 3.31
C SER A 159 -3.12 -22.80 2.98
N GLU A 160 -2.40 -22.79 1.87
CA GLU A 160 -1.44 -23.84 1.51
C GLU A 160 -0.25 -23.85 2.44
N ALA A 161 0.37 -22.67 2.71
CA ALA A 161 1.46 -22.54 3.65
C ALA A 161 1.08 -23.05 5.06
N ILE A 162 -0.11 -22.73 5.55
CA ILE A 162 -0.64 -23.26 6.82
C ILE A 162 -0.77 -24.79 6.78
N LYS A 163 -1.30 -25.35 5.71
CA LYS A 163 -1.46 -26.81 5.57
C LYS A 163 -0.11 -27.52 5.53
N ILE A 164 0.86 -26.98 4.82
CA ILE A 164 2.22 -27.51 4.74
C ILE A 164 2.89 -27.44 6.11
N ALA A 165 2.80 -26.30 6.79
CA ALA A 165 3.32 -26.11 8.15
C ALA A 165 2.71 -27.11 9.15
N ALA A 166 1.39 -27.36 9.06
CA ALA A 166 0.68 -28.29 9.94
C ALA A 166 1.10 -29.76 9.71
N ARG A 167 1.42 -30.14 8.49
CA ARG A 167 1.90 -31.48 8.16
C ARG A 167 3.31 -31.74 8.71
N GLY A 168 4.08 -30.67 8.94
CA GLY A 168 5.44 -30.79 9.44
C GLY A 168 6.36 -31.54 8.48
N GLU A 169 6.11 -31.41 7.18
CA GLU A 169 6.95 -31.99 6.14
C GLU A 169 8.35 -31.40 6.32
N GLN A 170 9.26 -32.18 6.88
CA GLN A 170 10.66 -31.82 6.89
C GLN A 170 11.16 -31.98 5.46
N TYR A 171 11.81 -30.93 4.96
CA TYR A 171 12.51 -31.06 3.68
C TYR A 171 13.61 -32.11 3.85
N PRO A 172 13.76 -33.02 2.90
CA PRO A 172 14.72 -34.10 3.02
C PRO A 172 16.12 -33.56 3.29
N GLU A 173 16.83 -34.17 4.25
CA GLU A 173 18.20 -33.81 4.58
C GLU A 173 19.16 -34.10 3.41
N GLU A 174 18.80 -35.07 2.58
CA GLU A 174 19.52 -35.41 1.34
C GLU A 174 18.99 -34.58 0.19
N VAL A 175 19.89 -33.88 -0.41
CA VAL A 175 19.59 -33.06 -1.58
C VAL A 175 19.65 -33.90 -2.83
N PRO A 176 18.64 -33.83 -3.71
CA PRO A 176 18.64 -34.58 -4.97
C PRO A 176 19.83 -34.25 -5.85
N SER A 177 20.27 -35.21 -6.64
CA SER A 177 21.26 -34.95 -7.69
C SER A 177 20.73 -33.93 -8.68
N PRO A 178 21.57 -33.04 -9.20
CA PRO A 178 21.17 -32.04 -10.18
C PRO A 178 20.46 -32.66 -11.38
N THR A 179 19.36 -32.04 -11.78
CA THR A 179 18.65 -32.45 -12.98
C THR A 179 19.40 -32.06 -14.25
N ARG A 180 19.00 -32.65 -15.34
CA ARG A 180 19.58 -32.35 -16.65
C ARG A 180 19.19 -30.95 -17.10
N LEU A 181 20.15 -30.21 -17.65
CA LEU A 181 19.87 -28.96 -18.37
C LEU A 181 18.89 -29.21 -19.52
N LEU A 182 17.85 -28.41 -19.56
CA LEU A 182 16.82 -28.43 -20.60
C LEU A 182 16.88 -27.11 -21.37
N SER A 183 16.44 -27.10 -22.61
CA SER A 183 16.27 -25.87 -23.39
C SER A 183 14.92 -25.24 -23.12
N PHE A 184 14.86 -23.93 -22.99
CA PHE A 184 13.57 -23.22 -22.93
C PHE A 184 12.81 -23.31 -24.24
N SER A 185 11.48 -23.46 -24.18
CA SER A 185 10.60 -23.23 -25.31
C SER A 185 10.60 -21.75 -25.72
N GLU A 186 10.18 -21.43 -26.94
CA GLU A 186 10.05 -20.02 -27.38
C GLU A 186 9.03 -19.24 -26.55
N GLU A 187 8.04 -19.92 -26.02
CA GLU A 187 7.01 -19.34 -25.13
C GLU A 187 7.61 -19.01 -23.75
N GLU A 188 8.44 -19.90 -23.20
CA GLU A 188 9.14 -19.67 -21.93
C GLU A 188 10.19 -18.57 -22.05
N LYS A 189 10.84 -18.42 -23.20
CA LYS A 189 11.70 -17.27 -23.48
C LYS A 189 10.96 -15.94 -23.48
N ARG A 190 9.68 -15.93 -23.89
CA ARG A 190 8.80 -14.74 -23.83
C ARG A 190 8.31 -14.46 -22.43
N CYS A 191 8.23 -15.46 -21.58
CA CYS A 191 7.81 -15.36 -20.17
C CYS A 191 8.95 -14.95 -19.22
N LYS A 192 10.12 -14.55 -19.72
CA LYS A 192 11.13 -13.90 -18.85
C LYS A 192 10.44 -12.74 -18.14
N PRO A 193 10.53 -12.63 -16.81
CA PRO A 193 9.98 -11.50 -16.11
C PRO A 193 10.63 -10.22 -16.65
N PHE A 194 9.87 -9.52 -17.49
CA PHE A 194 10.31 -8.24 -18.03
C PHE A 194 10.08 -7.23 -16.94
N VAL A 195 11.09 -7.01 -16.14
CA VAL A 195 11.09 -5.90 -15.20
C VAL A 195 11.52 -4.66 -15.97
N LYS A 196 10.57 -3.77 -16.23
CA LYS A 196 10.86 -2.45 -16.78
C LYS A 196 11.93 -1.80 -15.90
N PRO A 197 13.03 -1.29 -16.45
CA PRO A 197 14.00 -0.55 -15.64
C PRO A 197 13.30 0.64 -14.99
N LEU A 198 13.53 0.83 -13.71
CA LEU A 198 13.05 1.95 -12.92
C LEU A 198 13.74 3.24 -13.37
N PRO A 199 13.15 4.45 -13.32
CA PRO A 199 13.79 5.69 -13.71
C PRO A 199 15.11 5.93 -12.99
N ARG A 200 16.00 6.63 -13.66
CA ARG A 200 17.34 6.95 -13.12
C ARG A 200 17.25 7.66 -11.78
N THR A 201 18.31 7.61 -11.00
CA THR A 201 18.45 8.25 -9.70
C THR A 201 18.18 9.76 -9.72
N GLU A 202 18.53 10.41 -10.85
CA GLU A 202 18.15 11.82 -11.09
C GLU A 202 16.64 11.99 -11.04
N ASP A 203 15.89 11.05 -11.63
CA ASP A 203 14.41 11.02 -11.56
C ASP A 203 13.90 10.66 -10.15
N MET A 204 14.64 9.93 -9.32
CA MET A 204 14.23 9.63 -7.94
C MET A 204 14.62 10.73 -6.97
N THR A 205 15.76 11.38 -7.18
CA THR A 205 16.15 12.60 -6.47
C THR A 205 15.26 13.76 -6.91
N GLU A 206 14.92 13.83 -8.20
CA GLU A 206 13.93 14.75 -8.75
C GLU A 206 12.52 14.42 -8.26
N LYS A 207 12.16 13.15 -8.03
CA LYS A 207 10.86 12.72 -7.46
C LYS A 207 10.77 12.88 -5.95
N MET A 208 11.86 12.74 -5.21
CA MET A 208 11.93 13.19 -3.81
C MET A 208 12.00 14.71 -3.73
N SER A 209 12.66 15.40 -4.67
CA SER A 209 12.66 16.87 -4.76
C SER A 209 11.35 17.40 -5.33
N THR A 210 10.66 16.66 -6.22
CA THR A 210 9.29 17.02 -6.64
C THR A 210 8.26 16.84 -5.52
N PHE A 211 8.56 16.04 -4.52
CA PHE A 211 7.79 16.02 -3.27
C PHE A 211 8.04 17.30 -2.45
N THR A 212 9.24 17.88 -2.54
CA THR A 212 9.62 19.17 -1.94
C THR A 212 9.35 20.35 -2.88
N ASP A 213 9.32 20.15 -4.19
CA ASP A 213 9.06 21.12 -5.25
C ASP A 213 7.65 21.03 -5.86
N ALA A 214 6.77 20.23 -5.30
CA ALA A 214 5.35 20.23 -5.63
C ALA A 214 4.83 21.66 -5.37
N GLY A 215 4.75 22.45 -6.40
CA GLY A 215 4.56 23.90 -6.50
C GLY A 215 4.09 24.59 -5.23
N VAL A 216 4.81 25.58 -4.79
CA VAL A 216 4.37 26.41 -3.64
C VAL A 216 3.13 27.17 -4.10
N TYR A 217 1.97 26.76 -3.58
CA TYR A 217 0.74 27.52 -3.80
C TYR A 217 0.66 28.64 -2.77
N PRO A 218 0.40 29.89 -3.21
CA PRO A 218 0.30 31.02 -2.27
C PRO A 218 -0.71 30.81 -1.15
N GLN A 219 -1.71 29.96 -1.38
CA GLN A 219 -2.75 29.62 -0.42
C GLN A 219 -2.23 28.80 0.75
N ASP A 220 -1.21 27.95 0.56
CA ASP A 220 -0.67 27.04 1.57
C ASP A 220 -0.18 27.78 2.82
N GLN A 221 0.32 29.02 2.67
CA GLN A 221 0.82 29.83 3.80
C GLN A 221 -0.29 30.35 4.74
N PHE A 222 -1.55 30.24 4.35
CA PHE A 222 -2.67 30.77 5.12
C PHE A 222 -3.50 29.70 5.81
N ILE A 223 -3.26 28.42 5.54
CA ILE A 223 -4.01 27.34 6.16
C ILE A 223 -3.12 26.51 7.08
N ASP A 224 -3.57 26.35 8.32
CA ASP A 224 -2.99 25.45 9.29
C ASP A 224 -4.02 24.36 9.63
N PHE A 225 -3.54 23.12 9.82
CA PHE A 225 -4.37 21.98 10.21
C PHE A 225 -3.83 21.34 11.47
N GLU A 226 -4.67 21.24 12.49
CA GLU A 226 -4.40 20.53 13.73
C GLU A 226 -5.04 19.15 13.68
N PRO A 227 -4.25 18.08 13.50
CA PRO A 227 -4.79 16.73 13.28
C PRO A 227 -5.54 16.14 14.48
N GLU A 228 -5.09 16.42 15.72
CA GLU A 228 -5.69 15.84 16.94
C GLU A 228 -7.12 16.32 17.16
N GLU A 229 -7.35 17.63 16.95
CA GLU A 229 -8.67 18.24 17.10
C GLU A 229 -9.45 18.35 15.78
N HIS A 230 -8.82 17.98 14.65
CA HIS A 230 -9.36 18.13 13.29
C HIS A 230 -9.81 19.56 12.97
N ILE A 231 -9.00 20.53 13.35
CA ILE A 231 -9.28 21.95 13.21
C ILE A 231 -8.46 22.55 12.08
N TYR A 232 -9.12 23.24 11.17
CA TYR A 232 -8.49 24.07 10.16
C TYR A 232 -8.58 25.53 10.57
N THR A 233 -7.46 26.27 10.45
CA THR A 233 -7.43 27.72 10.73
C THR A 233 -6.84 28.50 9.58
N TYR A 234 -7.37 29.73 9.36
CA TYR A 234 -6.85 30.69 8.42
C TYR A 234 -5.94 31.66 9.15
N ALA A 235 -4.66 31.71 8.75
CA ALA A 235 -3.64 32.57 9.37
C ALA A 235 -3.61 32.48 10.91
N GLY A 236 -3.89 31.30 11.47
CA GLY A 236 -3.88 31.03 12.90
C GLY A 236 -5.02 31.69 13.70
N GLN A 237 -6.02 32.28 13.07
CA GLN A 237 -7.06 33.05 13.77
C GLN A 237 -8.49 32.57 13.49
N GLU A 238 -8.88 32.47 12.24
CA GLU A 238 -10.25 32.10 11.87
C GLU A 238 -10.37 30.61 11.63
N ARG A 239 -11.41 29.98 12.16
CA ARG A 239 -11.67 28.54 11.91
C ARG A 239 -12.46 28.35 10.63
N PHE A 240 -12.09 27.35 9.88
CA PHE A 240 -12.88 26.83 8.76
C PHE A 240 -13.80 25.70 9.22
N LEU A 241 -14.98 25.62 8.61
CA LEU A 241 -15.84 24.45 8.73
C LEU A 241 -15.22 23.28 7.95
N PRO A 242 -14.98 22.11 8.56
CA PRO A 242 -14.57 20.92 7.83
C PRO A 242 -15.61 20.53 6.77
N VAL A 243 -15.13 20.13 5.58
CA VAL A 243 -16.01 19.67 4.49
C VAL A 243 -16.92 18.52 4.93
N SER A 244 -16.44 17.62 5.77
CA SER A 244 -17.24 16.53 6.35
C SER A 244 -18.44 17.04 7.17
N SER A 245 -18.25 18.10 7.95
CA SER A 245 -19.32 18.74 8.74
C SER A 245 -20.32 19.45 7.85
N LEU A 246 -19.86 20.11 6.78
CA LEU A 246 -20.77 20.69 5.77
C LEU A 246 -21.63 19.61 5.11
N ILE A 247 -21.05 18.48 4.75
CA ILE A 247 -21.77 17.35 4.12
C ILE A 247 -22.82 16.81 5.07
N ALA A 248 -22.48 16.63 6.36
CA ALA A 248 -23.41 16.12 7.37
C ALA A 248 -24.69 16.96 7.45
N TYR A 249 -24.63 18.28 7.20
CA TYR A 249 -25.81 19.17 7.18
C TYR A 249 -26.87 18.77 6.14
N PHE A 250 -26.50 18.04 5.11
CA PHE A 250 -27.40 17.63 4.02
C PHE A 250 -27.98 16.22 4.19
N PHE A 251 -27.65 15.53 5.26
CA PHE A 251 -28.12 14.18 5.54
C PHE A 251 -28.63 14.06 6.96
N GLU A 252 -29.55 13.12 7.19
CA GLU A 252 -30.12 12.90 8.51
C GLU A 252 -29.09 12.28 9.45
N GLU A 253 -28.89 12.86 10.62
CA GLU A 253 -28.03 12.32 11.64
C GLU A 253 -28.51 10.93 12.10
N PHE A 254 -27.54 10.01 12.29
CA PHE A 254 -27.87 8.68 12.79
C PHE A 254 -28.28 8.72 14.25
N ASN A 255 -29.54 8.48 14.52
CA ASN A 255 -30.09 8.38 15.88
C ASN A 255 -29.77 7.00 16.46
N ALA A 256 -28.62 6.87 17.14
CA ALA A 256 -28.15 5.62 17.73
C ALA A 256 -29.14 5.09 18.78
N LEU A 257 -29.73 5.96 19.66
CA LEU A 257 -30.66 5.55 20.68
C LEU A 257 -31.94 4.92 20.08
N ALA A 258 -32.59 5.61 19.14
CA ALA A 258 -33.76 5.07 18.47
C ALA A 258 -33.46 3.79 17.66
N ALA A 259 -32.24 3.64 17.14
CA ALA A 259 -31.84 2.41 16.48
C ALA A 259 -31.61 1.25 17.48
N ALA A 260 -31.03 1.53 18.65
CA ALA A 260 -30.84 0.55 19.72
C ALA A 260 -32.17 0.10 20.33
N GLU A 261 -33.13 1.01 20.53
CA GLU A 261 -34.50 0.68 20.99
C GLU A 261 -35.21 -0.24 19.99
N ARG A 262 -35.13 0.03 18.68
CA ARG A 262 -35.66 -0.87 17.63
C ARG A 262 -35.00 -2.23 17.65
N LYS A 263 -33.66 -2.29 17.89
CA LYS A 263 -32.91 -3.54 18.01
C LYS A 263 -33.35 -4.34 19.24
N TYR A 264 -33.55 -3.67 20.36
CA TYR A 264 -34.11 -4.27 21.58
C TYR A 264 -35.52 -4.86 21.34
N ALA A 265 -36.41 -4.08 20.73
CA ALA A 265 -37.77 -4.55 20.44
C ALA A 265 -37.81 -5.79 19.52
N ARG A 266 -36.84 -5.93 18.64
CA ARG A 266 -36.81 -7.04 17.68
C ARG A 266 -35.96 -8.24 18.10
N TYR A 267 -34.87 -8.00 18.81
CA TYR A 267 -33.86 -9.02 19.10
C TYR A 267 -33.54 -9.17 20.60
N HIS A 268 -34.17 -8.37 21.45
CA HIS A 268 -33.97 -8.34 22.90
C HIS A 268 -32.50 -8.10 23.34
N VAL A 269 -31.72 -7.44 22.50
CA VAL A 269 -30.35 -6.99 22.84
C VAL A 269 -30.46 -5.71 23.66
N PRO A 270 -29.88 -5.61 24.87
CA PRO A 270 -29.95 -4.41 25.69
C PRO A 270 -29.54 -3.14 24.96
N VAL A 271 -30.19 -2.04 25.20
CA VAL A 271 -29.96 -0.75 24.53
C VAL A 271 -28.50 -0.30 24.81
N GLU A 272 -28.10 -0.35 26.07
CA GLU A 272 -26.78 0.05 26.54
C GLU A 272 -25.68 -0.78 25.87
N GLU A 273 -25.86 -2.09 25.77
CA GLU A 273 -24.90 -2.99 25.08
C GLU A 273 -24.75 -2.63 23.60
N SER A 274 -25.88 -2.32 22.93
CA SER A 274 -25.86 -1.91 21.53
C SER A 274 -25.16 -0.57 21.33
N LEU A 275 -25.39 0.41 22.22
CA LEU A 275 -24.74 1.71 22.16
C LEU A 275 -23.23 1.60 22.44
N GLU A 276 -22.83 0.85 23.46
CA GLU A 276 -21.41 0.62 23.77
C GLU A 276 -20.68 -0.09 22.61
N GLN A 277 -21.31 -1.12 22.04
CA GLN A 277 -20.76 -1.83 20.89
C GLN A 277 -20.56 -0.91 19.69
N TRP A 278 -21.54 -0.06 19.38
CA TRP A 278 -21.44 0.86 18.23
C TRP A 278 -20.45 1.99 18.47
N ASP A 279 -20.37 2.51 19.70
CA ASP A 279 -19.35 3.48 20.08
C ASP A 279 -17.94 2.89 19.90
N ARG A 280 -17.70 1.70 20.46
CA ARG A 280 -16.40 1.01 20.30
C ARG A 280 -16.06 0.77 18.83
N ILE A 281 -17.02 0.28 18.02
CA ILE A 281 -16.80 0.06 16.57
C ILE A 281 -16.49 1.38 15.86
N GLY A 282 -17.21 2.45 16.19
CA GLY A 282 -17.01 3.77 15.62
C GLY A 282 -15.61 4.32 15.94
N ARG A 283 -15.16 4.19 17.19
CA ARG A 283 -13.85 4.63 17.63
C ARG A 283 -12.73 3.82 16.98
N ILE A 284 -12.86 2.50 16.91
CA ILE A 284 -11.90 1.65 16.17
C ILE A 284 -11.82 2.09 14.70
N ALA A 285 -12.96 2.31 14.05
CA ALA A 285 -12.98 2.72 12.66
C ALA A 285 -12.30 4.07 12.45
N SER A 286 -12.48 5.02 13.36
CA SER A 286 -11.86 6.35 13.33
C SER A 286 -10.35 6.27 13.62
N GLU A 287 -9.96 5.75 14.80
CA GLU A 287 -8.57 5.77 15.27
C GLU A 287 -7.67 4.90 14.38
N VAL A 288 -8.09 3.68 14.03
CA VAL A 288 -7.33 2.81 13.12
C VAL A 288 -7.36 3.35 11.68
N GLY A 289 -8.45 4.00 11.28
CA GLY A 289 -8.52 4.71 10.00
C GLY A 289 -7.46 5.79 9.91
N THR A 290 -7.40 6.70 10.89
CA THR A 290 -6.37 7.77 10.98
C THR A 290 -4.97 7.19 11.01
N PHE A 291 -4.76 6.11 11.76
CA PHE A 291 -3.46 5.43 11.77
C PHE A 291 -3.07 4.91 10.39
N VAL A 292 -3.99 4.28 9.64
CA VAL A 292 -3.72 3.79 8.28
C VAL A 292 -3.38 4.96 7.34
N HIS A 293 -4.07 6.09 7.40
CA HIS A 293 -3.73 7.30 6.62
C HIS A 293 -2.30 7.77 6.92
N LEU A 294 -1.93 7.88 8.20
CA LEU A 294 -0.57 8.22 8.62
C LEU A 294 0.46 7.21 8.07
N GLN A 295 0.12 5.92 8.04
CA GLN A 295 1.03 4.90 7.52
C GLN A 295 1.17 4.97 5.99
N THR A 296 0.11 5.31 5.24
CA THR A 296 0.20 5.54 3.79
C THR A 296 1.09 6.75 3.49
N GLU A 297 0.98 7.82 4.27
CA GLU A 297 1.86 8.99 4.18
C GLU A 297 3.31 8.62 4.48
N ASN A 298 3.58 7.93 5.59
CA ASN A 298 4.91 7.47 5.98
C ASN A 298 5.53 6.56 4.91
N TYR A 299 4.73 5.73 4.26
CA TYR A 299 5.21 4.88 3.18
C TYR A 299 5.76 5.69 2.01
N PHE A 300 5.05 6.70 1.54
CA PHE A 300 5.51 7.51 0.41
C PHE A 300 6.67 8.44 0.80
N GLN A 301 6.71 8.93 2.04
CA GLN A 301 7.77 9.82 2.51
C GLN A 301 9.04 9.08 2.92
N ARG A 302 8.90 7.91 3.57
CA ARG A 302 10.00 7.23 4.28
C ARG A 302 10.16 5.76 3.87
N GLY A 303 9.26 5.21 3.05
CA GLY A 303 9.23 3.80 2.70
C GLY A 303 8.81 2.87 3.85
N PHE A 304 8.13 3.39 4.87
CA PHE A 304 7.78 2.67 6.09
C PHE A 304 6.27 2.62 6.30
N PHE A 305 5.77 1.47 6.76
CA PHE A 305 4.36 1.26 7.13
C PHE A 305 4.31 0.30 8.32
N GLU A 306 3.88 0.76 9.50
CA GLU A 306 3.70 -0.08 10.69
C GLU A 306 2.52 -1.04 10.53
N ASN A 307 2.64 -2.22 11.16
CA ASN A 307 1.67 -3.29 11.03
C ASN A 307 0.63 -3.32 12.16
N THR A 308 0.84 -2.49 13.20
CA THR A 308 0.07 -2.58 14.44
C THR A 308 -0.27 -1.18 14.94
N CYS A 309 -1.55 -0.98 15.24
CA CYS A 309 -2.09 0.23 15.84
C CYS A 309 -2.47 -0.05 17.30
N SER A 310 -1.99 0.76 18.23
CA SER A 310 -2.40 0.69 19.63
C SER A 310 -3.72 1.43 19.82
N PHE A 311 -4.75 0.75 20.29
CA PHE A 311 -6.09 1.29 20.50
C PHE A 311 -6.50 1.19 21.97
N THR A 312 -6.97 2.28 22.54
CA THR A 312 -7.39 2.30 23.95
C THR A 312 -8.89 2.62 24.07
N TYR A 313 -9.63 1.71 24.70
CA TYR A 313 -11.05 1.88 24.97
C TYR A 313 -11.39 1.50 26.42
N ASN A 314 -12.10 2.38 27.13
CA ASN A 314 -12.48 2.18 28.55
C ASN A 314 -11.28 1.77 29.44
N GLY A 315 -10.10 2.38 29.23
CA GLY A 315 -8.87 2.13 30.00
C GLY A 315 -8.18 0.80 29.68
N LYS A 316 -8.64 0.07 28.67
CA LYS A 316 -7.99 -1.14 28.16
C LYS A 316 -7.33 -0.85 26.82
N THR A 317 -6.02 -1.13 26.74
CA THR A 317 -5.26 -1.01 25.50
C THR A 317 -5.14 -2.37 24.82
N GLU A 318 -5.39 -2.38 23.52
CA GLU A 318 -5.23 -3.56 22.66
C GLU A 318 -4.46 -3.19 21.38
N GLU A 319 -3.72 -4.14 20.86
CA GLU A 319 -2.97 -3.98 19.60
C GLU A 319 -3.81 -4.51 18.43
N ILE A 320 -4.13 -3.62 17.49
CA ILE A 320 -4.92 -3.97 16.29
C ILE A 320 -3.97 -4.10 15.10
N SER A 321 -3.94 -5.29 14.50
CA SER A 321 -3.14 -5.51 13.30
C SER A 321 -3.78 -4.83 12.09
N VAL A 322 -2.98 -4.04 11.35
CA VAL A 322 -3.32 -3.41 10.07
C VAL A 322 -2.55 -4.02 8.89
N GLU A 323 -2.08 -5.25 9.06
CA GLU A 323 -1.30 -5.97 8.04
C GLU A 323 -2.10 -6.17 6.74
N ARG A 324 -3.41 -6.37 6.82
CA ARG A 324 -4.25 -6.53 5.64
C ARG A 324 -4.44 -5.22 4.87
N GLU A 325 -4.68 -4.14 5.58
CA GLU A 325 -4.77 -2.79 5.02
C GLU A 325 -3.46 -2.41 4.31
N LYS A 326 -2.33 -2.69 4.95
CA LYS A 326 -1.00 -2.52 4.36
C LYS A 326 -0.83 -3.31 3.06
N GLN A 327 -1.19 -4.59 3.06
CA GLN A 327 -1.10 -5.43 1.86
C GLN A 327 -1.98 -4.91 0.74
N HIS A 328 -3.22 -4.51 1.04
CA HIS A 328 -4.13 -3.89 0.09
C HIS A 328 -3.53 -2.60 -0.49
N PHE A 329 -2.99 -1.76 0.36
CA PHE A 329 -2.33 -0.51 -0.04
C PHE A 329 -1.11 -0.77 -0.94
N LEU A 330 -0.24 -1.70 -0.58
CA LEU A 330 0.96 -2.02 -1.38
C LEU A 330 0.60 -2.56 -2.76
N HIS A 331 -0.39 -3.47 -2.84
CA HIS A 331 -0.90 -3.96 -4.12
C HIS A 331 -1.49 -2.82 -4.97
N PHE A 332 -2.25 -1.90 -4.35
CA PHE A 332 -2.77 -0.74 -5.07
C PHE A 332 -1.64 0.14 -5.62
N VAL A 333 -0.64 0.45 -4.81
CA VAL A 333 0.50 1.29 -5.24
C VAL A 333 1.26 0.66 -6.40
N GLU A 334 1.43 -0.67 -6.38
CA GLU A 334 2.08 -1.42 -7.45
C GLU A 334 1.24 -1.42 -8.74
N ASP A 335 -0.04 -1.79 -8.64
CA ASP A 335 -0.95 -1.92 -9.79
C ASP A 335 -1.18 -0.58 -10.51
N TYR A 336 -1.35 0.49 -9.74
CA TYR A 336 -1.60 1.84 -10.27
C TYR A 336 -0.32 2.66 -10.49
N ARG A 337 0.85 2.14 -10.09
CA ARG A 337 2.15 2.82 -10.22
C ARG A 337 2.11 4.25 -9.67
N ILE A 338 1.56 4.37 -8.47
CA ILE A 338 1.29 5.64 -7.83
C ILE A 338 2.56 6.50 -7.72
N ARG A 339 2.44 7.75 -8.14
CA ARG A 339 3.48 8.78 -8.02
C ARG A 339 2.88 10.00 -7.35
N PRO A 340 3.05 10.13 -6.04
CA PRO A 340 2.51 11.27 -5.30
C PRO A 340 3.01 12.60 -5.84
N TYR A 341 2.08 13.54 -6.04
CA TYR A 341 2.40 14.95 -6.21
C TYR A 341 2.35 15.66 -4.86
N ARG A 342 1.26 15.46 -4.09
CA ARG A 342 1.11 15.88 -2.69
C ARG A 342 0.31 14.87 -1.89
N GLN A 343 0.54 14.86 -0.60
CA GLN A 343 -0.19 14.06 0.38
C GLN A 343 -0.67 14.94 1.51
N GLU A 344 -1.74 14.50 2.19
CA GLU A 344 -2.32 15.18 3.35
C GLU A 344 -2.37 16.70 3.12
N TRP A 345 -2.86 17.11 1.94
CA TRP A 345 -2.82 18.49 1.51
C TRP A 345 -4.08 19.24 1.97
N PRO A 346 -3.95 20.18 2.92
CA PRO A 346 -5.07 21.03 3.31
C PRO A 346 -5.44 21.99 2.17
N VAL A 347 -6.71 22.02 1.80
CA VAL A 347 -7.27 22.95 0.81
C VAL A 347 -8.48 23.66 1.38
N TYR A 348 -8.75 24.88 0.95
CA TYR A 348 -9.85 25.67 1.49
C TYR A 348 -10.51 26.59 0.46
N ASP A 349 -11.74 26.97 0.77
CA ASP A 349 -12.44 28.09 0.17
C ASP A 349 -12.77 29.12 1.24
N LYS A 350 -12.12 30.30 1.15
CA LYS A 350 -12.28 31.37 2.13
C LYS A 350 -13.66 32.02 2.07
N ALA A 351 -14.27 32.11 0.86
CA ALA A 351 -15.57 32.74 0.70
C ALA A 351 -16.71 31.88 1.27
N LEU A 352 -16.56 30.56 1.21
CA LEU A 352 -17.50 29.61 1.82
C LEU A 352 -17.16 29.26 3.26
N ASN A 353 -15.99 29.68 3.73
CA ASN A 353 -15.41 29.33 5.03
C ASN A 353 -15.35 27.83 5.29
N ILE A 354 -14.89 27.06 4.30
CA ILE A 354 -14.75 25.59 4.39
C ILE A 354 -13.33 25.15 4.06
N ALA A 355 -12.90 24.06 4.68
CA ALA A 355 -11.60 23.43 4.40
C ALA A 355 -11.67 21.91 4.52
N GLY A 356 -10.66 21.24 3.97
CA GLY A 356 -10.47 19.80 4.14
C GLY A 356 -9.10 19.37 3.66
N THR A 357 -8.75 18.12 3.90
CA THR A 357 -7.46 17.53 3.54
C THR A 357 -7.64 16.51 2.43
N ILE A 358 -6.80 16.60 1.41
CA ILE A 358 -6.72 15.64 0.31
C ILE A 358 -5.64 14.60 0.67
N ASP A 359 -6.03 13.35 0.82
CA ASP A 359 -5.12 12.27 1.24
C ASP A 359 -3.95 12.10 0.28
N LEU A 360 -4.25 12.03 -1.02
CA LEU A 360 -3.25 11.90 -2.07
C LEU A 360 -3.71 12.53 -3.38
N ILE A 361 -2.84 13.32 -3.99
CA ILE A 361 -3.00 13.81 -5.35
C ILE A 361 -1.79 13.45 -6.20
N CYS A 362 -2.04 12.94 -7.40
CA CYS A 362 -1.02 12.53 -8.36
C CYS A 362 -1.11 13.37 -9.63
N ARG A 363 0.03 13.71 -10.22
CA ARG A 363 0.08 14.41 -11.50
C ARG A 363 0.19 13.39 -12.63
N GLU A 364 -0.72 13.49 -13.59
CA GLU A 364 -0.74 12.65 -14.77
C GLU A 364 0.25 13.15 -15.86
N SER A 365 0.54 12.28 -16.82
CA SER A 365 1.45 12.59 -17.93
C SER A 365 0.97 13.73 -18.83
N ASP A 366 -0.34 13.99 -18.88
CA ASP A 366 -0.97 15.10 -19.62
C ASP A 366 -0.99 16.41 -18.82
N GLY A 367 -0.47 16.42 -17.59
CA GLY A 367 -0.41 17.56 -16.70
C GLY A 367 -1.66 17.81 -15.88
N GLU A 368 -2.72 17.02 -16.07
CA GLU A 368 -3.90 16.99 -15.20
C GLU A 368 -3.63 16.18 -13.92
N PHE A 369 -4.58 16.14 -12.99
CA PHE A 369 -4.39 15.52 -11.70
C PHE A 369 -5.46 14.49 -11.37
N THR A 370 -5.06 13.44 -10.64
CA THR A 370 -5.96 12.43 -10.08
C THR A 370 -5.90 12.48 -8.56
N ILE A 371 -7.07 12.54 -7.91
CA ILE A 371 -7.19 12.46 -6.46
C ILE A 371 -7.47 11.01 -6.06
N TYR A 372 -6.79 10.54 -5.02
CA TYR A 372 -7.03 9.28 -4.35
C TYR A 372 -7.30 9.54 -2.87
N ASP A 373 -8.29 8.85 -2.33
CA ASP A 373 -8.76 9.01 -0.98
C ASP A 373 -8.91 7.63 -0.33
N TRP A 374 -8.24 7.43 0.81
CA TRP A 374 -8.14 6.14 1.48
C TRP A 374 -9.37 5.88 2.33
N LYS A 375 -9.98 4.71 2.17
CA LYS A 375 -11.15 4.32 2.97
C LYS A 375 -10.99 2.92 3.56
N ARG A 376 -10.94 2.85 4.88
CA ARG A 376 -10.91 1.59 5.65
C ARG A 376 -12.31 1.03 5.92
N SER A 377 -13.29 1.31 5.11
CA SER A 377 -14.69 1.02 5.40
C SER A 377 -15.31 0.06 4.38
N GLY A 378 -15.95 -1.01 4.85
CA GLY A 378 -16.80 -1.88 4.05
C GLY A 378 -18.15 -1.29 3.65
N LYS A 379 -18.40 0.02 3.95
CA LYS A 379 -19.65 0.71 3.59
C LYS A 379 -19.57 1.49 2.28
N VAL A 380 -18.42 1.45 1.60
CA VAL A 380 -18.20 2.18 0.34
C VAL A 380 -18.54 1.32 -0.86
N VAL A 381 -18.02 0.10 -0.86
CA VAL A 381 -18.27 -0.91 -1.90
C VAL A 381 -18.74 -2.22 -1.26
N ASN A 382 -19.40 -3.06 -2.04
CA ASN A 382 -19.73 -4.41 -1.59
C ASN A 382 -18.52 -5.37 -1.75
N THR A 383 -18.69 -6.62 -1.37
CA THR A 383 -17.63 -7.66 -1.43
C THR A 383 -17.15 -8.00 -2.85
N GLN A 384 -17.83 -7.48 -3.87
CA GLN A 384 -17.47 -7.61 -5.30
C GLN A 384 -16.84 -6.33 -5.87
N GLY A 385 -16.66 -5.30 -5.02
CA GLY A 385 -16.08 -4.02 -5.41
C GLY A 385 -17.06 -3.03 -6.05
N ALA A 386 -18.34 -3.35 -6.13
CA ALA A 386 -19.34 -2.43 -6.66
C ALA A 386 -19.74 -1.38 -5.59
N PRO A 387 -19.83 -0.07 -5.96
CA PRO A 387 -20.25 0.98 -5.04
C PRO A 387 -21.61 0.71 -4.41
N ILE A 388 -21.74 0.98 -3.12
CA ILE A 388 -23.03 0.88 -2.39
C ILE A 388 -23.79 2.18 -2.60
N VAL A 389 -24.73 2.13 -3.54
CA VAL A 389 -25.51 3.30 -3.98
C VAL A 389 -26.92 3.36 -3.42
N GLU A 390 -27.35 2.35 -2.68
CA GLU A 390 -28.69 2.30 -2.06
C GLU A 390 -28.57 2.60 -0.56
N GLY A 391 -29.23 3.66 -0.11
CA GLY A 391 -29.29 4.02 1.30
C GLY A 391 -30.15 3.08 2.12
N PHE A 392 -29.76 2.81 3.36
CA PHE A 392 -30.52 2.00 4.29
C PHE A 392 -31.92 2.60 4.51
N GLY A 393 -32.97 1.79 4.27
CA GLY A 393 -34.37 2.23 4.42
C GLY A 393 -34.80 3.30 3.40
N GLY A 394 -34.07 3.45 2.28
CA GLY A 394 -34.39 4.43 1.24
C GLY A 394 -34.12 5.88 1.64
N LYS A 395 -33.35 6.13 2.70
CA LYS A 395 -32.98 7.48 3.14
C LYS A 395 -32.22 8.23 2.06
N ARG A 396 -32.50 9.52 1.98
CA ARG A 396 -31.88 10.43 1.00
C ARG A 396 -31.49 11.75 1.67
N GLY A 397 -30.57 12.46 1.06
CA GLY A 397 -30.22 13.81 1.45
C GLY A 397 -31.39 14.80 1.25
N PHE A 398 -31.28 15.94 1.90
CA PHE A 398 -32.28 17.02 1.89
C PHE A 398 -31.60 18.38 1.55
N ASN A 399 -32.29 19.48 1.71
CA ASN A 399 -31.82 20.82 1.36
C ASN A 399 -31.40 20.95 -0.12
N GLY A 400 -32.14 20.31 -1.04
CA GLY A 400 -31.87 20.33 -2.47
C GLY A 400 -31.00 19.20 -2.99
N ILE A 401 -30.43 18.37 -2.10
CA ILE A 401 -29.64 17.21 -2.48
C ILE A 401 -30.49 15.95 -2.43
N ASN A 402 -30.78 15.37 -3.59
CA ASN A 402 -31.60 14.17 -3.67
C ASN A 402 -30.72 12.93 -3.98
N LEU A 403 -29.66 12.72 -3.22
CA LEU A 403 -28.80 11.54 -3.31
C LEU A 403 -29.16 10.52 -2.23
N PRO A 404 -29.01 9.21 -2.49
CA PRO A 404 -29.11 8.20 -1.44
C PRO A 404 -28.14 8.49 -0.29
N ASP A 405 -28.61 8.29 0.94
CA ASP A 405 -27.79 8.45 2.14
C ASP A 405 -26.89 7.23 2.32
N THR A 406 -25.71 7.28 1.69
CA THR A 406 -24.67 6.24 1.75
C THR A 406 -23.29 6.84 1.95
N SER A 407 -22.39 6.10 2.59
CA SER A 407 -20.99 6.50 2.72
C SER A 407 -20.34 6.79 1.37
N PHE A 408 -20.71 6.03 0.32
CA PHE A 408 -20.19 6.27 -1.04
C PHE A 408 -20.54 7.66 -1.53
N TYR A 409 -21.81 8.09 -1.46
CA TYR A 409 -22.20 9.43 -1.92
C TYR A 409 -21.67 10.55 -1.04
N HIS A 410 -21.54 10.34 0.28
CA HIS A 410 -20.87 11.32 1.14
C HIS A 410 -19.42 11.58 0.70
N TYR A 411 -18.67 10.52 0.42
CA TYR A 411 -17.30 10.66 -0.10
C TYR A 411 -17.25 11.19 -1.53
N CYS A 412 -18.23 10.87 -2.38
CA CYS A 412 -18.33 11.49 -3.71
C CYS A 412 -18.49 13.01 -3.60
N ILE A 413 -19.35 13.50 -2.72
CA ILE A 413 -19.50 14.94 -2.48
C ILE A 413 -18.21 15.55 -1.95
N GLN A 414 -17.55 14.89 -0.99
CA GLN A 414 -16.29 15.33 -0.39
C GLN A 414 -15.23 15.55 -1.48
N GLN A 415 -15.00 14.55 -2.33
CA GLN A 415 -14.02 14.63 -3.39
C GLN A 415 -14.36 15.70 -4.44
N ASN A 416 -15.64 15.87 -4.76
CA ASN A 416 -16.05 16.92 -5.68
C ASN A 416 -15.93 18.33 -5.08
N LEU A 417 -16.08 18.51 -3.77
CA LEU A 417 -15.78 19.78 -3.10
C LEU A 417 -14.28 20.07 -3.13
N TYR A 418 -13.43 19.05 -2.93
CA TYR A 418 -11.99 19.21 -3.09
C TYR A 418 -11.60 19.57 -4.53
N ARG A 419 -12.18 18.88 -5.52
CA ARG A 419 -12.01 19.24 -6.92
C ARG A 419 -12.41 20.70 -7.18
N TYR A 420 -13.58 21.11 -6.71
CA TYR A 420 -14.05 22.48 -6.86
C TYR A 420 -13.04 23.49 -6.28
N MET A 421 -12.55 23.27 -5.06
CA MET A 421 -11.54 24.15 -4.45
C MET A 421 -10.25 24.20 -5.27
N LEU A 422 -9.74 23.04 -5.70
CA LEU A 422 -8.53 22.96 -6.51
C LEU A 422 -8.67 23.67 -7.86
N GLU A 423 -9.77 23.46 -8.58
CA GLU A 423 -10.01 24.05 -9.88
C GLU A 423 -10.28 25.56 -9.79
N THR A 424 -10.96 26.01 -8.73
CA THR A 424 -11.32 27.43 -8.54
C THR A 424 -10.18 28.27 -7.98
N HIS A 425 -9.46 27.76 -6.99
CA HIS A 425 -8.53 28.58 -6.19
C HIS A 425 -7.06 28.23 -6.41
N TYR A 426 -6.74 27.02 -6.86
CA TYR A 426 -5.35 26.56 -6.98
C TYR A 426 -4.89 26.42 -8.45
N GLY A 427 -5.79 26.61 -9.44
CA GLY A 427 -5.46 26.49 -10.86
C GLY A 427 -5.13 25.05 -11.30
N ILE A 428 -5.54 24.07 -10.51
CA ILE A 428 -5.33 22.65 -10.75
C ILE A 428 -6.56 22.04 -11.45
N ARG A 429 -6.34 21.37 -12.57
CA ARG A 429 -7.41 20.65 -13.26
C ARG A 429 -7.44 19.19 -12.80
N VAL A 430 -8.56 18.76 -12.22
CA VAL A 430 -8.74 17.39 -11.74
C VAL A 430 -9.39 16.53 -12.81
N LYS A 431 -8.64 15.54 -13.29
CA LYS A 431 -9.07 14.58 -14.31
C LYS A 431 -10.00 13.51 -13.72
N ALA A 432 -9.58 12.92 -12.61
CA ALA A 432 -10.28 11.82 -11.96
C ALA A 432 -10.20 11.93 -10.42
N MET A 433 -11.15 11.31 -9.76
CA MET A 433 -11.22 11.16 -8.31
C MET A 433 -11.57 9.71 -7.99
N ASN A 434 -10.88 9.10 -7.04
CA ASN A 434 -11.01 7.69 -6.72
C ASN A 434 -11.03 7.47 -5.20
N LEU A 435 -11.93 6.62 -4.73
CA LEU A 435 -11.92 6.09 -3.37
C LEU A 435 -11.19 4.74 -3.39
N VAL A 436 -10.11 4.64 -2.67
CA VAL A 436 -9.32 3.40 -2.53
C VAL A 436 -9.72 2.71 -1.24
N VAL A 437 -10.41 1.60 -1.36
CA VAL A 437 -10.98 0.88 -0.22
C VAL A 437 -10.00 -0.18 0.26
N LEU A 438 -9.43 0.06 1.45
CA LEU A 438 -8.45 -0.79 2.14
C LEU A 438 -9.12 -1.58 3.29
N CYS A 439 -10.36 -2.05 3.08
CA CYS A 439 -11.10 -2.75 4.12
C CYS A 439 -10.48 -4.13 4.42
N PRO A 440 -10.12 -4.44 5.70
CA PRO A 440 -9.46 -5.70 6.06
C PRO A 440 -10.36 -6.93 5.88
N ASP A 441 -11.68 -6.75 5.79
CA ASP A 441 -12.63 -7.87 5.59
C ASP A 441 -12.69 -8.34 4.14
N TYR A 442 -12.11 -7.57 3.21
CA TYR A 442 -12.08 -7.93 1.80
C TYR A 442 -10.83 -8.75 1.44
N SER A 443 -10.92 -9.51 0.37
CA SER A 443 -9.80 -10.32 -0.13
C SER A 443 -8.71 -9.51 -0.82
N THR A 444 -9.06 -8.29 -1.29
CA THR A 444 -8.18 -7.35 -1.99
C THR A 444 -8.67 -5.92 -1.75
N TYR A 445 -7.87 -4.93 -2.18
CA TYR A 445 -8.35 -3.55 -2.26
C TYR A 445 -9.37 -3.39 -3.40
N TYR A 446 -10.18 -2.35 -3.32
CA TYR A 446 -11.03 -1.91 -4.43
C TYR A 446 -10.84 -0.43 -4.71
N VAL A 447 -11.05 -0.05 -5.97
CA VAL A 447 -11.04 1.35 -6.39
C VAL A 447 -12.42 1.71 -6.94
N ALA A 448 -13.09 2.63 -6.27
CA ALA A 448 -14.37 3.15 -6.71
C ALA A 448 -14.18 4.53 -7.32
N SER A 449 -14.42 4.66 -8.62
CA SER A 449 -14.37 5.95 -9.31
C SER A 449 -15.48 6.87 -8.83
N VAL A 450 -15.13 8.12 -8.54
CA VAL A 450 -16.05 9.16 -8.11
C VAL A 450 -16.55 9.93 -9.35
N PRO A 451 -17.86 9.95 -9.60
CA PRO A 451 -18.40 10.73 -10.71
C PRO A 451 -18.25 12.24 -10.46
N LYS A 452 -18.08 13.03 -11.51
CA LYS A 452 -18.18 14.49 -11.42
C LYS A 452 -19.64 14.87 -11.19
N MET A 453 -19.88 15.70 -10.16
CA MET A 453 -21.20 16.03 -9.64
C MET A 453 -21.43 17.54 -9.62
N ASP A 454 -21.20 18.21 -10.74
CA ASP A 454 -21.18 19.67 -10.82
C ASP A 454 -22.49 20.31 -10.32
N ASP A 455 -23.64 19.78 -10.73
CA ASP A 455 -24.94 20.31 -10.31
C ASP A 455 -25.16 20.19 -8.79
N VAL A 456 -24.76 19.07 -8.20
CA VAL A 456 -24.86 18.84 -6.75
C VAL A 456 -23.96 19.81 -5.99
N ILE A 457 -22.74 20.02 -6.46
CA ILE A 457 -21.78 20.94 -5.84
C ILE A 457 -22.27 22.38 -5.94
N GLN A 458 -22.79 22.80 -7.09
CA GLN A 458 -23.40 24.13 -7.24
C GLN A 458 -24.57 24.33 -6.28
N GLN A 459 -25.42 23.32 -6.10
CA GLN A 459 -26.51 23.37 -5.12
C GLN A 459 -25.99 23.50 -3.68
N ILE A 460 -24.95 22.73 -3.31
CA ILE A 460 -24.31 22.83 -1.98
C ILE A 460 -23.76 24.23 -1.75
N ILE A 461 -23.04 24.77 -2.73
CA ILE A 461 -22.45 26.12 -2.68
C ILE A 461 -23.53 27.18 -2.50
N SER A 462 -24.61 27.10 -3.28
CA SER A 462 -25.74 28.03 -3.16
C SER A 462 -26.35 28.01 -1.76
N VAL A 463 -26.63 26.82 -1.21
CA VAL A 463 -27.18 26.67 0.14
C VAL A 463 -26.19 27.15 1.21
N CYS A 464 -24.90 26.87 1.01
CA CYS A 464 -23.84 27.31 1.92
C CYS A 464 -23.78 28.84 2.00
N GLN A 465 -23.84 29.53 0.86
CA GLN A 465 -23.85 30.98 0.77
C GLN A 465 -25.13 31.61 1.32
N GLU A 466 -26.30 31.10 0.91
CA GLU A 466 -27.60 31.63 1.34
C GLU A 466 -27.77 31.54 2.84
N LYS A 467 -27.27 30.50 3.49
CA LYS A 467 -27.45 30.22 4.91
C LYS A 467 -26.23 30.52 5.76
N ASP A 468 -25.15 30.99 5.15
CA ASP A 468 -23.86 31.23 5.81
C ASP A 468 -23.38 30.03 6.64
N LEU A 469 -23.45 28.83 6.06
CA LEU A 469 -23.22 27.58 6.79
C LEU A 469 -21.79 27.49 7.32
N GLY A 470 -20.81 28.02 6.57
CA GLY A 470 -19.41 28.00 6.96
C GLY A 470 -19.12 28.66 8.32
N HIS A 471 -19.90 29.68 8.69
CA HIS A 471 -19.77 30.33 9.99
C HIS A 471 -20.82 29.82 11.01
N ARG A 472 -22.05 29.58 10.57
CA ARG A 472 -23.12 29.15 11.47
C ARG A 472 -22.87 27.79 12.12
N LEU A 473 -22.37 26.80 11.37
CA LEU A 473 -22.12 25.46 11.89
C LEU A 473 -20.87 25.38 12.80
N LEU A 474 -20.03 26.41 12.78
CA LEU A 474 -18.91 26.54 13.74
C LEU A 474 -19.36 27.12 15.09
N SER A 475 -20.51 27.76 15.13
CA SER A 475 -21.03 28.45 16.32
C SER A 475 -22.01 27.55 17.14
N CYS A 476 -22.36 26.39 16.62
CA CYS A 476 -23.21 25.39 17.24
C CYS A 476 -22.37 24.30 17.88
#